data_95d75043934f149e196e9708422354d0
#
_entry.id   95d75043934f149e196e9708422354d0
#
_cell.length_a   1.000
_cell.length_b   1.000
_cell.length_c   1.000
_cell.angle_alpha   90.00
_cell.angle_beta   90.00
_cell.angle_gamma   90.00
#
_symmetry.space_group_name_H-M   'P 1'
#
loop_
_entity.id
_entity.type
_entity.pdbx_description
1 polymer ?
#
loop_
_entity_poly.entity_id
_entity_poly.type
_entity_poly.pdbx_seq_one_letter_code
_entity_poly.pdbx_strand_id
1 'polypeptide(L)'
;MTTGQIVKKYGAPNVTGEGYLVTVKLPYPMRLAWDKESTVTKMRCHKLVAENFNAVFNDLLFHYGHERIKELGIDLFGGCFNYRKMRTGSAWSLHSWGIAIDLDPARNTLSETKATARFGKPEYKAMIYIFYKHGFISLGREKNFDWMHFEVKQ
;
A
#
# COMPACT_ATOMS: atom_id res chain seq x y z
N MET A 1 14.97 -1.69 -8.16
CA MET A 1 14.94 -1.46 -9.62
C MET A 1 15.18 0.00 -9.95
N THR A 2 15.86 0.27 -11.07
CA THR A 2 15.98 1.62 -11.61
C THR A 2 14.63 2.04 -12.24
N THR A 3 14.46 3.36 -12.44
CA THR A 3 13.28 3.87 -13.15
C THR A 3 13.10 3.22 -14.52
N GLY A 4 14.21 3.03 -15.26
CA GLY A 4 14.15 2.37 -16.57
C GLY A 4 13.65 0.92 -16.49
N GLN A 5 14.05 0.19 -15.47
CA GLN A 5 13.57 -1.19 -15.25
C GLN A 5 12.09 -1.22 -14.87
N ILE A 6 11.64 -0.26 -14.07
CA ILE A 6 10.23 -0.13 -13.70
C ILE A 6 9.39 0.19 -14.94
N VAL A 7 9.82 1.14 -15.76
CA VAL A 7 9.13 1.49 -17.01
C VAL A 7 9.08 0.29 -17.95
N LYS A 8 10.15 -0.46 -18.06
CA LYS A 8 10.17 -1.66 -18.92
C LYS A 8 9.14 -2.70 -18.46
N LYS A 9 8.97 -2.88 -17.17
CA LYS A 9 8.05 -3.90 -16.61
C LYS A 9 6.61 -3.40 -16.53
N TYR A 10 6.41 -2.17 -16.09
CA TYR A 10 5.09 -1.62 -15.75
C TYR A 10 4.58 -0.57 -16.73
N GLY A 11 5.40 -0.15 -17.69
CA GLY A 11 5.08 0.90 -18.65
C GLY A 11 5.45 2.29 -18.14
N ALA A 12 5.28 3.31 -18.97
CA ALA A 12 5.50 4.69 -18.58
C ALA A 12 4.31 5.17 -17.74
N PRO A 13 4.53 5.87 -16.62
CA PRO A 13 3.43 6.37 -15.81
C PRO A 13 2.75 7.55 -16.51
N ASN A 14 1.47 7.76 -16.24
CA ASN A 14 0.72 8.91 -16.75
C ASN A 14 -0.31 9.36 -15.71
N VAL A 15 -0.84 10.56 -15.87
CA VAL A 15 -1.66 11.23 -14.86
C VAL A 15 -2.97 10.49 -14.54
N THR A 16 -3.52 9.75 -15.51
CA THR A 16 -4.78 9.01 -15.32
C THR A 16 -4.59 7.52 -15.13
N GLY A 17 -3.36 7.03 -15.29
CA GLY A 17 -3.08 5.59 -15.27
C GLY A 17 -3.63 4.86 -16.48
N GLU A 18 -3.93 5.58 -17.56
CA GLU A 18 -4.46 4.97 -18.77
C GLU A 18 -3.56 3.86 -19.30
N GLY A 19 -4.17 2.73 -19.62
CA GLY A 19 -3.48 1.56 -20.18
C GLY A 19 -2.97 0.57 -19.16
N TYR A 20 -2.88 0.94 -17.85
CA TYR A 20 -2.38 0.00 -16.85
C TYR A 20 -3.21 -0.09 -15.56
N LEU A 21 -4.04 0.90 -15.23
CA LEU A 21 -4.86 0.81 -14.04
C LEU A 21 -6.09 -0.07 -14.23
N VAL A 22 -6.35 -0.88 -13.22
CA VAL A 22 -7.57 -1.68 -13.10
C VAL A 22 -8.19 -1.46 -11.73
N THR A 23 -9.46 -1.82 -11.59
CA THR A 23 -10.17 -1.72 -10.30
C THR A 23 -10.19 -3.08 -9.63
N VAL A 24 -9.79 -3.09 -8.36
CA VAL A 24 -9.86 -4.27 -7.48
C VAL A 24 -11.01 -4.07 -6.51
N LYS A 25 -11.87 -5.08 -6.38
CA LYS A 25 -12.93 -5.09 -5.37
C LYS A 25 -12.32 -5.54 -4.04
N LEU A 26 -12.49 -4.71 -3.01
CA LEU A 26 -12.00 -5.01 -1.67
C LEU A 26 -12.95 -6.00 -0.96
N PRO A 27 -12.44 -7.00 -0.23
CA PRO A 27 -13.30 -7.96 0.48
C PRO A 27 -13.91 -7.39 1.77
N TYR A 28 -13.49 -6.19 2.18
CA TYR A 28 -14.07 -5.43 3.29
C TYR A 28 -13.99 -3.94 2.95
N PRO A 29 -14.92 -3.13 3.48
CA PRO A 29 -14.83 -1.68 3.26
C PRO A 29 -13.62 -1.09 3.99
N MET A 30 -12.95 -0.14 3.35
CA MET A 30 -11.83 0.58 3.94
C MET A 30 -12.24 2.03 4.17
N ARG A 31 -11.91 2.55 5.35
CA ARG A 31 -12.10 3.98 5.65
C ARG A 31 -11.00 4.78 4.96
N LEU A 32 -11.36 5.95 4.41
CA LEU A 32 -10.37 6.87 3.87
C LEU A 32 -9.57 7.49 5.03
N ALA A 33 -8.25 7.42 4.96
CA ALA A 33 -7.40 7.94 6.03
C ALA A 33 -7.58 9.45 6.27
N TRP A 34 -7.92 10.19 5.22
CA TRP A 34 -8.16 11.64 5.28
C TRP A 34 -9.62 12.03 5.54
N ASP A 35 -10.52 11.06 5.56
CA ASP A 35 -11.95 11.24 5.85
C ASP A 35 -12.51 9.90 6.35
N LYS A 36 -12.38 9.66 7.64
CA LYS A 36 -12.71 8.37 8.26
C LYS A 36 -14.20 8.03 8.27
N GLU A 37 -15.06 9.00 7.96
CA GLU A 37 -16.49 8.75 7.85
C GLU A 37 -16.86 8.24 6.46
N SER A 38 -15.96 8.36 5.48
CA SER A 38 -16.15 7.85 4.14
C SER A 38 -15.44 6.51 3.98
N THR A 39 -16.12 5.57 3.31
CA THR A 39 -15.57 4.25 3.03
C THR A 39 -15.52 3.97 1.54
N VAL A 40 -14.59 3.11 1.13
CA VAL A 40 -14.48 2.63 -0.24
C VAL A 40 -14.50 1.11 -0.24
N THR A 41 -15.06 0.53 -1.30
CA THR A 41 -15.12 -0.92 -1.52
C THR A 41 -14.31 -1.34 -2.73
N LYS A 42 -13.64 -0.40 -3.38
CA LYS A 42 -12.84 -0.61 -4.58
C LYS A 42 -11.55 0.19 -4.49
N MET A 43 -10.51 -0.31 -5.14
CA MET A 43 -9.21 0.35 -5.20
C MET A 43 -8.67 0.23 -6.63
N ARG A 44 -7.99 1.25 -7.13
CA ARG A 44 -7.30 1.18 -8.41
C ARG A 44 -5.82 0.87 -8.20
N CYS A 45 -5.31 -0.06 -8.98
CA CYS A 45 -3.89 -0.43 -8.96
C CYS A 45 -3.45 -0.88 -10.35
N HIS A 46 -2.16 -1.12 -10.50
CA HIS A 46 -1.61 -1.65 -11.74
C HIS A 46 -2.17 -3.06 -12.03
N LYS A 47 -2.54 -3.31 -13.27
CA LYS A 47 -3.10 -4.60 -13.70
C LYS A 47 -2.19 -5.80 -13.39
N LEU A 48 -0.86 -5.62 -13.40
CA LEU A 48 0.08 -6.70 -13.14
C LEU A 48 0.14 -7.12 -11.67
N VAL A 49 -0.36 -6.29 -10.75
CA VAL A 49 -0.34 -6.59 -9.30
C VAL A 49 -1.74 -6.66 -8.69
N ALA A 50 -2.78 -6.59 -9.50
CA ALA A 50 -4.15 -6.62 -9.02
C ALA A 50 -4.47 -7.89 -8.23
N GLU A 51 -4.07 -9.06 -8.73
CA GLU A 51 -4.29 -10.33 -8.04
C GLU A 51 -3.47 -10.43 -6.75
N ASN A 52 -2.28 -9.86 -6.72
CA ASN A 52 -1.45 -9.80 -5.53
C ASN A 52 -2.12 -8.98 -4.42
N PHE A 53 -2.64 -7.80 -4.75
CA PHE A 53 -3.40 -7.00 -3.80
C PHE A 53 -4.66 -7.73 -3.32
N ASN A 54 -5.38 -8.33 -4.24
CA ASN A 54 -6.59 -9.10 -3.87
C ASN A 54 -6.27 -10.20 -2.87
N ALA A 55 -5.18 -10.94 -3.09
CA ALA A 55 -4.73 -11.99 -2.18
C ALA A 55 -4.33 -11.43 -0.82
N VAL A 56 -3.64 -10.29 -0.78
CA VAL A 56 -3.28 -9.61 0.48
C VAL A 56 -4.55 -9.29 1.29
N PHE A 57 -5.52 -8.61 0.69
CA PHE A 57 -6.72 -8.19 1.42
C PHE A 57 -7.56 -9.37 1.88
N ASN A 58 -7.68 -10.42 1.07
CA ASN A 58 -8.39 -11.63 1.48
C ASN A 58 -7.69 -12.34 2.64
N ASP A 59 -6.36 -12.43 2.60
CA ASP A 59 -5.60 -13.04 3.71
C ASP A 59 -5.66 -12.19 4.98
N LEU A 60 -5.66 -10.86 4.87
CA LEU A 60 -5.85 -9.98 6.02
C LEU A 60 -7.21 -10.21 6.66
N LEU A 61 -8.26 -10.28 5.85
CA LEU A 61 -9.61 -10.55 6.34
C LEU A 61 -9.70 -11.91 7.02
N PHE A 62 -9.12 -12.93 6.41
CA PHE A 62 -9.10 -14.28 6.97
C PHE A 62 -8.36 -14.35 8.31
N HIS A 63 -7.20 -13.68 8.40
CA HIS A 63 -6.35 -13.75 9.59
C HIS A 63 -6.92 -12.94 10.76
N TYR A 64 -7.32 -11.69 10.50
CA TYR A 64 -7.74 -10.76 11.57
C TYR A 64 -9.26 -10.70 11.78
N GLY A 65 -10.05 -10.86 10.72
CA GLY A 65 -11.46 -10.49 10.71
C GLY A 65 -11.66 -8.98 10.60
N HIS A 66 -12.81 -8.57 10.09
CA HIS A 66 -13.09 -7.16 9.81
C HIS A 66 -13.04 -6.27 11.06
N GLU A 67 -13.57 -6.77 12.16
CA GLU A 67 -13.60 -6.01 13.42
C GLU A 67 -12.18 -5.69 13.93
N ARG A 68 -11.30 -6.69 13.93
CA ARG A 68 -9.92 -6.51 14.37
C ARG A 68 -9.13 -5.64 13.39
N ILE A 69 -9.38 -5.77 12.09
CA ILE A 69 -8.79 -4.89 11.06
C ILE A 69 -9.11 -3.42 11.39
N LYS A 70 -10.35 -3.12 11.74
CA LYS A 70 -10.76 -1.76 12.11
C LYS A 70 -10.08 -1.27 13.39
N GLU A 71 -10.03 -2.11 14.41
CA GLU A 71 -9.35 -1.76 15.67
C GLU A 71 -7.87 -1.43 15.45
N LEU A 72 -7.20 -2.20 14.58
CA LEU A 72 -5.80 -2.02 14.29
C LEU A 72 -5.52 -0.93 13.24
N GLY A 73 -6.55 -0.40 12.59
CA GLY A 73 -6.41 0.63 11.57
C GLY A 73 -5.86 0.12 10.24
N ILE A 74 -5.87 -1.19 10.03
CA ILE A 74 -5.41 -1.81 8.78
C ILE A 74 -6.36 -1.47 7.62
N ASP A 75 -7.58 -1.06 7.93
CA ASP A 75 -8.57 -0.60 6.95
C ASP A 75 -8.45 0.88 6.59
N LEU A 76 -7.49 1.60 7.17
CA LEU A 76 -7.31 3.03 6.88
C LEU A 76 -6.50 3.20 5.60
N PHE A 77 -7.20 3.43 4.50
CA PHE A 77 -6.64 3.55 3.16
C PHE A 77 -5.99 4.91 2.96
N GLY A 78 -4.68 4.94 2.77
CA GLY A 78 -3.89 6.16 2.54
C GLY A 78 -3.55 6.42 1.08
N GLY A 79 -3.95 5.54 0.17
CA GLY A 79 -3.77 5.72 -1.27
C GLY A 79 -2.93 4.62 -1.92
N CYS A 80 -3.25 4.32 -3.17
CA CYS A 80 -2.49 3.40 -4.02
C CYS A 80 -1.99 4.10 -5.26
N PHE A 81 -2.89 4.52 -6.16
CA PHE A 81 -2.50 5.28 -7.35
C PHE A 81 -2.47 6.77 -7.05
N ASN A 82 -1.31 7.39 -7.30
CA ASN A 82 -1.12 8.82 -7.20
C ASN A 82 0.04 9.22 -8.10
N TYR A 83 -0.26 9.89 -9.22
CA TYR A 83 0.74 10.30 -10.19
C TYR A 83 1.53 11.51 -9.66
N ARG A 84 2.73 11.26 -9.14
CA ARG A 84 3.59 12.30 -8.58
C ARG A 84 5.05 11.86 -8.53
N LYS A 85 5.94 12.85 -8.45
CA LYS A 85 7.34 12.60 -8.11
C LYS A 85 7.48 12.22 -6.64
N MET A 86 8.57 11.56 -6.30
CA MET A 86 8.94 11.34 -4.90
C MET A 86 9.12 12.69 -4.20
N ARG A 87 8.90 12.74 -2.90
CA ARG A 87 9.06 13.95 -2.10
C ARG A 87 10.49 14.45 -2.09
N THR A 88 11.45 13.54 -2.24
CA THR A 88 12.89 13.85 -2.37
C THR A 88 13.38 13.37 -3.72
N GLY A 89 14.16 14.21 -4.42
CA GLY A 89 14.71 13.88 -5.73
C GLY A 89 13.71 14.08 -6.88
N SER A 90 14.08 13.58 -8.05
CA SER A 90 13.31 13.76 -9.31
C SER A 90 12.67 12.48 -9.83
N ALA A 91 12.84 11.35 -9.14
CA ALA A 91 12.27 10.09 -9.55
C ALA A 91 10.75 10.05 -9.32
N TRP A 92 10.04 9.30 -10.15
CA TRP A 92 8.61 9.05 -9.95
C TRP A 92 8.39 8.20 -8.69
N SER A 93 7.39 8.57 -7.89
CA SER A 93 6.90 7.70 -6.82
C SER A 93 6.32 6.43 -7.41
N LEU A 94 6.49 5.29 -6.73
CA LEU A 94 5.89 4.01 -7.15
C LEU A 94 4.36 4.05 -7.14
N HIS A 95 3.76 4.95 -6.37
CA HIS A 95 2.32 5.22 -6.45
C HIS A 95 1.88 5.67 -7.85
N SER A 96 2.79 6.25 -8.64
CA SER A 96 2.49 6.68 -10.01
C SER A 96 2.11 5.53 -10.94
N TRP A 97 2.52 4.30 -10.60
CA TRP A 97 2.13 3.09 -11.35
C TRP A 97 1.02 2.31 -10.67
N GLY A 98 0.61 2.67 -9.44
CA GLY A 98 -0.33 1.86 -8.67
C GLY A 98 0.27 0.54 -8.19
N ILE A 99 1.57 0.52 -7.89
CA ILE A 99 2.31 -0.64 -7.40
C ILE A 99 2.78 -0.49 -5.95
N ALA A 100 2.23 0.48 -5.25
CA ALA A 100 2.48 0.75 -3.84
C ALA A 100 1.16 1.16 -3.17
N ILE A 101 1.07 0.95 -1.87
CA ILE A 101 -0.08 1.34 -1.06
C ILE A 101 0.38 1.89 0.28
N ASP A 102 -0.31 2.92 0.77
CA ASP A 102 -0.13 3.44 2.11
C ASP A 102 -1.34 3.09 2.97
N LEU A 103 -1.08 2.64 4.19
CA LEU A 103 -2.11 2.35 5.19
C LEU A 103 -1.83 3.16 6.47
N ASP A 104 -2.88 3.70 7.08
CA ASP A 104 -2.84 4.44 8.34
C ASP A 104 -1.69 5.46 8.43
N PRO A 105 -1.62 6.43 7.51
CA PRO A 105 -0.50 7.36 7.46
C PRO A 105 -0.38 8.24 8.71
N ALA A 106 -1.48 8.56 9.37
CA ALA A 106 -1.47 9.45 10.55
C ALA A 106 -0.70 8.85 11.72
N ARG A 107 -0.71 7.52 11.87
CA ARG A 107 -0.01 6.83 12.97
C ARG A 107 1.28 6.14 12.53
N ASN A 108 1.65 6.31 11.27
CA ASN A 108 2.86 5.76 10.66
C ASN A 108 3.46 6.81 9.74
N THR A 109 3.77 7.98 10.29
CA THR A 109 4.27 9.10 9.49
C THR A 109 5.64 8.81 8.89
N LEU A 110 5.99 9.50 7.81
CA LEU A 110 7.15 9.22 6.98
C LEU A 110 8.46 9.00 7.76
N SER A 111 8.71 9.85 8.75
CA SER A 111 9.97 9.83 9.50
C SER A 111 9.95 8.96 10.75
N GLU A 112 8.82 8.38 11.12
CA GLU A 112 8.75 7.52 12.30
C GLU A 112 9.51 6.22 12.09
N THR A 113 10.16 5.76 13.18
CA THR A 113 10.87 4.49 13.22
C THR A 113 10.02 3.43 13.91
N LYS A 114 10.54 2.22 14.00
CA LYS A 114 9.88 1.12 14.74
C LYS A 114 9.50 1.52 16.16
N ALA A 115 10.26 2.43 16.79
CA ALA A 115 10.03 2.83 18.17
C ALA A 115 8.68 3.55 18.37
N THR A 116 8.23 4.31 17.35
CA THR A 116 7.03 5.15 17.46
C THR A 116 5.94 4.82 16.45
N ALA A 117 6.30 4.28 15.27
CA ALA A 117 5.31 3.90 14.27
C ALA A 117 4.44 2.76 14.78
N ARG A 118 3.13 2.87 14.57
CA ARG A 118 2.19 1.85 15.02
C ARG A 118 2.46 0.49 14.38
N PHE A 119 2.77 0.46 13.08
CA PHE A 119 3.05 -0.78 12.34
C PHE A 119 4.38 -1.46 12.75
N GLY A 120 5.19 -0.81 13.57
CA GLY A 120 6.37 -1.43 14.18
C GLY A 120 6.05 -2.36 15.34
N LYS A 121 4.80 -2.37 15.84
CA LYS A 121 4.38 -3.16 17.00
C LYS A 121 4.10 -4.63 16.62
N PRO A 122 4.20 -5.56 17.60
CA PRO A 122 4.03 -7.00 17.34
C PRO A 122 2.69 -7.39 16.68
N GLU A 123 1.61 -6.66 16.98
CA GLU A 123 0.27 -6.96 16.45
C GLU A 123 0.22 -6.90 14.93
N TYR A 124 1.16 -6.19 14.29
CA TYR A 124 1.20 -5.99 12.84
C TYR A 124 2.15 -6.92 12.11
N LYS A 125 2.85 -7.81 12.82
CA LYS A 125 3.79 -8.74 12.19
C LYS A 125 3.11 -9.64 11.16
N ALA A 126 1.91 -10.14 11.47
CA ALA A 126 1.15 -10.98 10.55
C ALA A 126 0.75 -10.20 9.29
N MET A 127 0.32 -8.94 9.44
CA MET A 127 0.01 -8.07 8.31
C MET A 127 1.22 -7.93 7.38
N ILE A 128 2.37 -7.59 7.94
CA ILE A 128 3.60 -7.41 7.16
C ILE A 128 3.96 -8.70 6.44
N TYR A 129 3.92 -9.85 7.15
CA TYR A 129 4.18 -11.14 6.55
C TYR A 129 3.25 -11.46 5.37
N ILE A 130 1.96 -11.10 5.50
CA ILE A 130 0.97 -11.32 4.43
C ILE A 130 1.36 -10.52 3.18
N PHE A 131 1.78 -9.27 3.32
CA PHE A 131 2.27 -8.48 2.19
C PHE A 131 3.49 -9.16 1.53
N TYR A 132 4.46 -9.61 2.33
CA TYR A 132 5.65 -10.29 1.80
C TYR A 132 5.30 -11.57 1.06
N LYS A 133 4.38 -12.35 1.60
CA LYS A 133 3.90 -13.59 0.98
C LYS A 133 3.36 -13.36 -0.44
N HIS A 134 2.78 -12.20 -0.68
CA HIS A 134 2.16 -11.87 -1.96
C HIS A 134 2.97 -10.90 -2.82
N GLY A 135 4.28 -10.82 -2.61
CA GLY A 135 5.19 -10.12 -3.50
C GLY A 135 5.41 -8.64 -3.20
N PHE A 136 5.07 -8.19 -2.01
CA PHE A 136 5.31 -6.82 -1.55
C PHE A 136 6.36 -6.79 -0.45
N ILE A 137 6.94 -5.61 -0.24
CA ILE A 137 7.80 -5.33 0.91
C ILE A 137 7.23 -4.17 1.71
N SER A 138 7.62 -4.08 2.97
CA SER A 138 7.36 -2.94 3.86
C SER A 138 8.61 -2.08 3.95
N LEU A 139 8.51 -0.79 3.63
CA LEU A 139 9.65 0.11 3.82
C LEU A 139 10.01 0.25 5.29
N GLY A 140 9.03 0.21 6.18
CA GLY A 140 9.29 0.22 7.62
C GLY A 140 10.20 -0.92 8.04
N ARG A 141 9.87 -2.13 7.61
CA ARG A 141 10.69 -3.30 7.95
C ARG A 141 12.07 -3.25 7.28
N GLU A 142 12.14 -2.86 6.01
CA GLU A 142 13.40 -2.87 5.25
C GLU A 142 14.32 -1.72 5.63
N LYS A 143 13.79 -0.52 5.88
CA LYS A 143 14.57 0.70 6.04
C LYS A 143 14.30 1.47 7.34
N ASN A 144 13.37 0.99 8.14
CA ASN A 144 12.96 1.62 9.41
C ASN A 144 12.53 3.08 9.26
N PHE A 145 11.79 3.38 8.18
CA PHE A 145 11.08 4.62 7.97
C PHE A 145 9.90 4.35 7.03
N ASP A 146 8.96 5.29 6.94
CA ASP A 146 7.80 5.18 6.06
C ASP A 146 7.01 3.89 6.28
N TRP A 147 6.68 3.61 7.54
CA TRP A 147 6.01 2.37 7.95
C TRP A 147 4.63 2.19 7.36
N MET A 148 4.00 3.28 6.88
CA MET A 148 2.72 3.20 6.18
C MET A 148 2.83 2.51 4.83
N HIS A 149 4.01 2.49 4.22
CA HIS A 149 4.25 2.21 2.80
C HIS A 149 4.62 0.76 2.54
N PHE A 150 3.86 0.14 1.65
CA PHE A 150 4.13 -1.19 1.09
C PHE A 150 4.25 -1.07 -0.42
N GLU A 151 5.21 -1.74 -1.00
CA GLU A 151 5.46 -1.67 -2.44
C GLU A 151 5.83 -3.03 -3.00
N VAL A 152 5.71 -3.20 -4.33
CA VAL A 152 6.13 -4.44 -4.99
C VAL A 152 7.60 -4.73 -4.71
N LYS A 153 7.89 -6.00 -4.48
CA LYS A 153 9.27 -6.47 -4.35
C LYS A 153 9.96 -6.31 -5.70
N GLN A 154 11.11 -5.67 -5.69
CA GLN A 154 11.89 -5.37 -6.88
C GLN A 154 13.05 -6.33 -7.05
#